data_9fb6395acc4da5e642de6b9fd2d8829a
#
_entry.id   9fb6395acc4da5e642de6b9fd2d8829a
#
_cell.length_a   1.000
_cell.length_b   1.000
_cell.length_c   1.000
_cell.angle_alpha   90.00
_cell.angle_beta   90.00
_cell.angle_gamma   90.00
#
_symmetry.space_group_name_H-M   'P 1'
#
loop_
_entity.id
_entity.type
_entity.pdbx_description
1 polymer ?
#
loop_
_entity_poly.entity_id
_entity_poly.type
_entity_poly.pdbx_seq_one_letter_code
_entity_poly.pdbx_strand_id
1 'polypeptide(L)'
;VNKESKLTMKSIAFDQRVSLFRSVIIDESHKCKSSKTQQSKYVEGICKGKRYIFALTGTPVVNNNTDLLQQLKILGRLEDFGGYSRYVERYCDGPKQASNVKELNWRLWNTCFFRREKSKVLTQLPDKTRQYLTVDITTTKEYKAAEADMVKYLKKYKNASDEQVQKSMNGAVMVQMQLLKQISARGKIKAVCEFVHDVIDGGEKLILFGYLKEVVAELKKEFPKAVTVTGSDSVNQKQYAVDSFQNNPDCKLIILNFK
;
A
#
# COMPACT_ATOMS: atom_id res chain seq x y z
N VAL A 1 31.68 -1.51 -9.27
CA VAL A 1 30.31 -2.07 -9.17
C VAL A 1 30.38 -3.19 -8.16
N ASN A 2 30.07 -2.87 -6.89
CA ASN A 2 30.03 -3.88 -5.83
C ASN A 2 28.82 -4.80 -6.07
N LYS A 3 29.09 -6.06 -6.36
CA LYS A 3 28.09 -7.13 -6.27
C LYS A 3 27.66 -7.19 -4.80
N GLU A 4 26.42 -6.77 -4.51
CA GLU A 4 25.82 -6.96 -3.21
C GLU A 4 25.90 -8.45 -2.84
N SER A 5 26.71 -8.77 -1.85
CA SER A 5 26.75 -10.11 -1.29
C SER A 5 25.37 -10.43 -0.72
N LYS A 6 24.70 -11.47 -1.21
CA LYS A 6 23.44 -11.95 -0.66
C LYS A 6 23.68 -12.32 0.82
N LEU A 7 23.29 -11.46 1.72
CA LEU A 7 23.30 -11.72 3.16
C LEU A 7 22.48 -12.99 3.46
N THR A 8 23.17 -14.02 3.96
CA THR A 8 22.50 -15.21 4.48
C THR A 8 22.35 -15.08 6.00
N MET A 9 21.39 -15.80 6.60
CA MET A 9 21.23 -15.80 8.07
C MET A 9 22.50 -16.14 8.83
N LYS A 10 23.40 -16.92 8.24
CA LYS A 10 24.71 -17.29 8.83
C LYS A 10 25.69 -16.13 8.92
N SER A 11 25.51 -15.08 8.13
CA SER A 11 26.39 -13.89 8.12
C SER A 11 25.90 -12.75 9.01
N ILE A 12 24.76 -12.91 9.68
CA ILE A 12 24.21 -11.89 10.58
C ILE A 12 24.71 -12.17 12.01
N ALA A 13 25.51 -11.26 12.53
CA ALA A 13 25.92 -11.25 13.94
C ALA A 13 25.04 -10.26 14.70
N PHE A 14 24.46 -10.72 15.80
CA PHE A 14 23.71 -9.88 16.72
C PHE A 14 24.55 -9.52 17.95
N ASP A 15 24.33 -8.33 18.48
CA ASP A 15 24.91 -7.93 19.77
C ASP A 15 24.48 -8.92 20.87
N GLN A 16 25.43 -9.32 21.74
CA GLN A 16 25.17 -10.27 22.80
C GLN A 16 24.04 -9.83 23.74
N ARG A 17 23.84 -8.52 23.91
CA ARG A 17 22.75 -7.96 24.73
C ARG A 17 21.36 -8.35 24.20
N VAL A 18 21.23 -8.72 22.93
CA VAL A 18 19.95 -9.23 22.39
C VAL A 18 19.51 -10.51 23.12
N SER A 19 20.43 -11.33 23.60
CA SER A 19 20.13 -12.54 24.34
C SER A 19 19.47 -12.28 25.71
N LEU A 20 19.69 -11.10 26.30
CA LEU A 20 19.13 -10.72 27.60
C LEU A 20 17.61 -10.54 27.57
N PHE A 21 17.05 -10.20 26.43
CA PHE A 21 15.62 -10.01 26.28
C PHE A 21 14.90 -11.34 26.07
N ARG A 22 13.83 -11.57 26.82
CA ARG A 22 13.00 -12.77 26.72
C ARG A 22 11.77 -12.58 25.83
N SER A 23 11.38 -11.32 25.62
CA SER A 23 10.19 -10.94 24.85
C SER A 23 10.57 -10.06 23.68
N VAL A 24 9.89 -10.24 22.54
CA VAL A 24 10.02 -9.42 21.36
C VAL A 24 8.64 -9.00 20.89
N ILE A 25 8.45 -7.71 20.65
CA ILE A 25 7.23 -7.15 20.03
C ILE A 25 7.63 -6.64 18.66
N ILE A 26 6.93 -7.11 17.62
CA ILE A 26 7.15 -6.74 16.23
C ILE A 26 5.95 -5.90 15.80
N ASP A 27 6.14 -4.58 15.68
CA ASP A 27 5.12 -3.71 15.13
C ASP A 27 5.14 -3.74 13.60
N GLU A 28 3.95 -3.63 12.98
CA GLU A 28 3.76 -3.76 11.54
C GLU A 28 4.37 -5.04 10.96
N SER A 29 4.10 -6.17 11.61
CA SER A 29 4.70 -7.48 11.28
C SER A 29 4.44 -7.94 9.85
N HIS A 30 3.42 -7.42 9.17
CA HIS A 30 3.17 -7.68 7.76
C HIS A 30 4.34 -7.27 6.85
N LYS A 31 5.22 -6.36 7.29
CA LYS A 31 6.47 -6.03 6.59
C LYS A 31 7.45 -7.19 6.55
N CYS A 32 7.29 -8.17 7.44
CA CYS A 32 8.08 -9.39 7.49
C CYS A 32 7.49 -10.55 6.67
N LYS A 33 6.52 -10.31 5.78
CA LYS A 33 5.86 -11.35 4.98
C LYS A 33 6.76 -12.14 4.03
N SER A 34 7.90 -11.57 3.63
CA SER A 34 8.84 -12.21 2.70
C SER A 34 10.13 -12.62 3.40
N SER A 35 10.47 -13.93 3.35
CA SER A 35 11.73 -14.47 3.87
C SER A 35 12.98 -13.94 3.16
N LYS A 36 12.82 -13.34 1.98
CA LYS A 36 13.93 -12.85 1.15
C LYS A 36 14.45 -11.48 1.59
N THR A 37 13.64 -10.69 2.30
CA THR A 37 14.03 -9.33 2.72
C THR A 37 15.02 -9.36 3.89
N GLN A 38 15.94 -8.40 3.92
CA GLN A 38 16.87 -8.25 5.03
C GLN A 38 16.13 -8.04 6.36
N GLN A 39 15.10 -7.21 6.36
CA GLN A 39 14.28 -6.94 7.54
C GLN A 39 13.71 -8.23 8.13
N SER A 40 13.11 -9.10 7.32
CA SER A 40 12.57 -10.38 7.80
C SER A 40 13.65 -11.29 8.38
N LYS A 41 14.83 -11.32 7.77
CA LYS A 41 15.97 -12.12 8.27
C LYS A 41 16.48 -11.60 9.60
N TYR A 42 16.60 -10.28 9.78
CA TYR A 42 16.98 -9.69 11.07
C TYR A 42 15.96 -9.99 12.15
N VAL A 43 14.68 -9.79 11.87
CA VAL A 43 13.60 -10.06 12.83
C VAL A 43 13.56 -11.54 13.20
N GLU A 44 13.66 -12.45 12.22
CA GLU A 44 13.72 -13.89 12.48
C GLU A 44 14.91 -14.25 13.36
N GLY A 45 16.10 -13.68 13.10
CA GLY A 45 17.29 -13.93 13.90
C GLY A 45 17.16 -13.41 15.35
N ILE A 46 16.60 -12.22 15.54
CA ILE A 46 16.35 -11.65 16.88
C ILE A 46 15.33 -12.51 17.65
N CYS A 47 14.30 -13.02 16.97
CA CYS A 47 13.25 -13.82 17.60
C CYS A 47 13.67 -15.25 17.94
N LYS A 48 14.74 -15.76 17.34
CA LYS A 48 15.20 -17.13 17.55
C LYS A 48 15.51 -17.38 19.02
N GLY A 49 14.85 -18.40 19.60
CA GLY A 49 15.04 -18.79 21.00
C GLY A 49 14.37 -17.87 22.02
N LYS A 50 13.59 -16.89 21.60
CA LYS A 50 12.83 -16.03 22.51
C LYS A 50 11.60 -16.76 23.04
N ARG A 51 11.29 -16.52 24.32
CA ARG A 51 10.14 -17.16 24.98
C ARG A 51 8.80 -16.58 24.56
N TYR A 52 8.75 -15.26 24.36
CA TYR A 52 7.54 -14.54 24.03
C TYR A 52 7.76 -13.68 22.80
N ILE A 53 6.97 -13.92 21.75
CA ILE A 53 7.02 -13.17 20.50
C ILE A 53 5.61 -12.71 20.19
N PHE A 54 5.44 -11.39 20.03
CA PHE A 54 4.18 -10.77 19.68
C PHE A 54 4.33 -10.06 18.34
N ALA A 55 3.50 -10.43 17.37
CA ALA A 55 3.44 -9.80 16.05
C ALA A 55 2.18 -8.94 15.97
N LEU A 56 2.34 -7.62 15.90
CA LEU A 56 1.25 -6.66 15.83
C LEU A 56 1.09 -6.20 14.38
N THR A 57 -0.14 -6.23 13.88
CA THR A 57 -0.46 -5.68 12.55
C THR A 57 -1.96 -5.51 12.36
N GLY A 58 -2.35 -4.47 11.62
CA GLY A 58 -3.74 -4.29 11.18
C GLY A 58 -4.10 -5.18 9.98
N THR A 59 -3.11 -5.70 9.23
CA THR A 59 -3.28 -6.43 7.96
C THR A 59 -2.30 -7.60 7.85
N PRO A 60 -2.53 -8.71 8.56
CA PRO A 60 -1.60 -9.86 8.56
C PRO A 60 -1.45 -10.49 7.17
N VAL A 61 -2.50 -10.47 6.36
CA VAL A 61 -2.51 -10.90 4.95
C VAL A 61 -2.72 -9.67 4.07
N VAL A 62 -1.75 -9.34 3.25
CA VAL A 62 -1.81 -8.17 2.35
C VAL A 62 -2.31 -8.58 0.96
N ASN A 63 -1.77 -9.66 0.41
CA ASN A 63 -2.07 -10.10 -0.95
C ASN A 63 -2.70 -11.51 -1.00
N ASN A 64 -2.09 -12.47 -0.31
CA ASN A 64 -2.49 -13.88 -0.36
C ASN A 64 -2.02 -14.62 0.90
N ASN A 65 -2.42 -15.89 1.04
CA ASN A 65 -2.12 -16.68 2.25
C ASN A 65 -0.62 -16.93 2.47
N THR A 66 0.20 -16.84 1.43
CA THR A 66 1.67 -16.98 1.58
C THR A 66 2.29 -15.87 2.41
N ASP A 67 1.61 -14.73 2.56
CA ASP A 67 2.09 -13.61 3.39
C ASP A 67 2.19 -13.98 4.89
N LEU A 68 1.47 -15.02 5.33
CA LEU A 68 1.52 -15.52 6.72
C LEU A 68 2.71 -16.45 6.99
N LEU A 69 3.24 -17.13 5.98
CA LEU A 69 4.28 -18.16 6.15
C LEU A 69 5.47 -17.67 6.99
N GLN A 70 6.05 -16.56 6.58
CA GLN A 70 7.22 -16.02 7.28
C GLN A 70 6.86 -15.47 8.66
N GLN A 71 5.67 -14.88 8.81
CA GLN A 71 5.20 -14.39 10.10
C GLN A 71 4.98 -15.56 11.08
N LEU A 72 4.32 -16.65 10.66
CA LEU A 72 4.15 -17.86 11.48
C LEU A 72 5.48 -18.53 11.81
N LYS A 73 6.44 -18.52 10.87
CA LYS A 73 7.80 -19.03 11.14
C LYS A 73 8.50 -18.21 12.22
N ILE A 74 8.46 -16.88 12.14
CA ILE A 74 9.04 -15.97 13.15
C ILE A 74 8.41 -16.20 14.52
N LEU A 75 7.09 -16.41 14.57
CA LEU A 75 6.35 -16.72 15.78
C LEU A 75 6.63 -18.12 16.33
N GLY A 76 7.32 -19.00 15.58
CA GLY A 76 7.51 -20.41 15.94
C GLY A 76 6.22 -21.24 15.88
N ARG A 77 5.22 -20.79 15.14
CA ARG A 77 3.87 -21.41 15.08
C ARG A 77 3.55 -22.12 13.76
N LEU A 78 4.51 -22.18 12.83
CA LEU A 78 4.27 -22.78 11.51
C LEU A 78 3.97 -24.28 11.59
N GLU A 79 4.53 -24.99 12.58
CA GLU A 79 4.28 -26.41 12.78
C GLU A 79 2.83 -26.71 13.20
N ASP A 80 2.13 -25.78 13.84
CA ASP A 80 0.70 -25.92 14.14
C ASP A 80 -0.17 -26.04 12.88
N PHE A 81 0.38 -25.65 11.74
CA PHE A 81 -0.23 -25.71 10.43
C PHE A 81 0.35 -26.83 9.55
N GLY A 82 1.17 -27.71 10.13
CA GLY A 82 1.80 -28.84 9.44
C GLY A 82 3.12 -28.51 8.75
N GLY A 83 3.76 -27.39 9.10
CA GLY A 83 5.00 -26.95 8.51
C GLY A 83 4.81 -26.32 7.12
N TYR A 84 5.95 -25.96 6.51
CA TYR A 84 5.94 -25.20 5.25
C TYR A 84 5.19 -25.91 4.11
N SER A 85 5.52 -27.18 3.83
CA SER A 85 4.98 -27.90 2.66
C SER A 85 3.47 -28.10 2.77
N ARG A 86 2.98 -28.56 3.93
CA ARG A 86 1.54 -28.76 4.15
C ARG A 86 0.77 -27.45 4.16
N TYR A 87 1.37 -26.38 4.71
CA TYR A 87 0.75 -25.07 4.68
C TYR A 87 0.55 -24.56 3.25
N VAL A 88 1.58 -24.68 2.40
CA VAL A 88 1.52 -24.24 0.99
C VAL A 88 0.50 -25.05 0.21
N GLU A 89 0.59 -26.39 0.29
CA GLU A 89 -0.33 -27.30 -0.38
C GLU A 89 -1.79 -27.04 0.00
N ARG A 90 -2.06 -26.85 1.28
CA ARG A 90 -3.43 -26.74 1.78
C ARG A 90 -4.03 -25.35 1.65
N TYR A 91 -3.25 -24.28 1.88
CA TYR A 91 -3.76 -22.92 2.00
C TYR A 91 -3.33 -21.98 0.89
N CYS A 92 -2.34 -22.34 0.08
CA CYS A 92 -1.79 -21.45 -0.95
C CYS A 92 -2.06 -21.95 -2.38
N ASP A 93 -2.90 -22.95 -2.55
CA ASP A 93 -3.30 -23.48 -3.84
C ASP A 93 -4.45 -22.64 -4.46
N GLY A 94 -4.62 -22.78 -5.80
CA GLY A 94 -5.70 -22.14 -6.53
C GLY A 94 -5.45 -20.67 -6.97
N PRO A 95 -6.47 -20.05 -7.57
CA PRO A 95 -6.39 -18.67 -8.02
C PRO A 95 -6.08 -17.73 -6.84
N LYS A 96 -5.15 -16.81 -7.04
CA LYS A 96 -4.68 -15.86 -6.01
C LYS A 96 -3.93 -16.50 -4.83
N GLN A 97 -3.45 -17.75 -4.96
CA GLN A 97 -2.72 -18.46 -3.89
C GLN A 97 -3.48 -18.45 -2.55
N ALA A 98 -4.77 -18.71 -2.62
CA ALA A 98 -5.66 -18.77 -1.46
C ALA A 98 -6.65 -19.91 -1.59
N SER A 99 -6.52 -20.92 -0.71
CA SER A 99 -7.41 -22.07 -0.59
C SER A 99 -7.76 -22.29 0.88
N ASN A 100 -8.84 -23.03 1.14
CA ASN A 100 -9.31 -23.40 2.48
C ASN A 100 -9.30 -22.24 3.51
N VAL A 101 -9.68 -21.04 3.08
CA VAL A 101 -9.58 -19.80 3.87
C VAL A 101 -10.36 -19.87 5.19
N LYS A 102 -11.54 -20.53 5.19
CA LYS A 102 -12.36 -20.69 6.39
C LYS A 102 -11.64 -21.55 7.44
N GLU A 103 -11.00 -22.63 7.01
CA GLU A 103 -10.23 -23.49 7.91
C GLU A 103 -8.99 -22.79 8.44
N LEU A 104 -8.25 -22.10 7.56
CA LEU A 104 -7.09 -21.31 7.96
C LEU A 104 -7.46 -20.26 9.02
N ASN A 105 -8.57 -19.56 8.80
CA ASN A 105 -9.10 -18.59 9.76
C ASN A 105 -9.41 -19.25 11.11
N TRP A 106 -10.15 -20.35 11.11
CA TRP A 106 -10.48 -21.08 12.31
C TRP A 106 -9.23 -21.56 13.06
N ARG A 107 -8.24 -22.13 12.36
CA ARG A 107 -6.98 -22.57 12.96
C ARG A 107 -6.20 -21.40 13.57
N LEU A 108 -6.08 -20.28 12.87
CA LEU A 108 -5.41 -19.09 13.39
C LEU A 108 -6.03 -18.65 14.71
N TRP A 109 -7.36 -18.52 14.77
CA TRP A 109 -8.07 -18.12 15.98
C TRP A 109 -7.88 -19.08 17.16
N ASN A 110 -7.76 -20.38 16.90
CA ASN A 110 -7.60 -21.38 17.93
C ASN A 110 -6.12 -21.63 18.32
N THR A 111 -5.16 -21.00 17.64
CA THR A 111 -3.74 -21.25 17.93
C THR A 111 -2.97 -20.00 18.36
N CYS A 112 -2.90 -18.98 17.51
CA CYS A 112 -1.95 -17.87 17.71
C CYS A 112 -2.46 -16.51 17.28
N PHE A 113 -3.74 -16.37 16.88
CA PHE A 113 -4.27 -15.11 16.39
C PHE A 113 -5.30 -14.53 17.36
N PHE A 114 -5.18 -13.22 17.57
CA PHE A 114 -6.12 -12.45 18.35
C PHE A 114 -6.43 -11.13 17.63
N ARG A 115 -7.69 -10.79 17.50
CA ARG A 115 -8.14 -9.55 16.85
C ARG A 115 -9.20 -8.83 17.69
N ARG A 116 -9.05 -7.53 17.83
CA ARG A 116 -10.09 -6.65 18.34
C ARG A 116 -10.57 -5.71 17.23
N GLU A 117 -11.85 -5.68 17.01
CA GLU A 117 -12.47 -4.80 16.02
C GLU A 117 -12.65 -3.40 16.62
N LYS A 118 -12.39 -2.36 15.82
CA LYS A 118 -12.52 -0.95 16.27
C LYS A 118 -13.91 -0.65 16.81
N SER A 119 -14.96 -1.15 16.17
CA SER A 119 -16.36 -0.96 16.58
C SER A 119 -16.65 -1.49 17.98
N LYS A 120 -15.92 -2.50 18.44
CA LYS A 120 -16.11 -3.09 19.78
C LYS A 120 -15.28 -2.41 20.87
N VAL A 121 -14.19 -1.72 20.48
CA VAL A 121 -13.23 -1.16 21.44
C VAL A 121 -13.27 0.35 21.48
N LEU A 122 -13.53 1.01 20.36
CA LEU A 122 -13.52 2.45 20.21
C LEU A 122 -14.94 2.95 19.96
N THR A 123 -15.80 2.81 20.94
CA THR A 123 -17.22 3.24 20.90
C THR A 123 -17.40 4.75 20.79
N GLN A 124 -16.35 5.52 21.06
CA GLN A 124 -16.34 6.98 20.98
C GLN A 124 -16.10 7.52 19.55
N LEU A 125 -15.68 6.66 18.62
CA LEU A 125 -15.45 7.10 17.23
C LEU A 125 -16.80 7.29 16.53
N PRO A 126 -16.98 8.41 15.82
CA PRO A 126 -18.15 8.60 14.97
C PRO A 126 -18.17 7.56 13.85
N ASP A 127 -19.36 7.30 13.35
CA ASP A 127 -19.56 6.38 12.24
C ASP A 127 -18.84 6.87 10.98
N LYS A 128 -18.26 5.92 10.26
CA LYS A 128 -17.58 6.20 9.00
C LYS A 128 -18.58 6.28 7.86
N THR A 129 -18.79 7.48 7.35
CA THR A 129 -19.61 7.70 6.15
C THR A 129 -18.75 7.59 4.89
N ARG A 130 -19.27 6.93 3.86
CA ARG A 130 -18.69 6.89 2.52
C ARG A 130 -19.67 7.43 1.51
N GLN A 131 -19.23 8.37 0.70
CA GLN A 131 -20.00 8.92 -0.41
C GLN A 131 -19.26 8.67 -1.71
N TYR A 132 -20.01 8.32 -2.76
CA TYR A 132 -19.48 8.13 -4.11
C TYR A 132 -20.06 9.23 -4.98
N LEU A 133 -19.20 10.14 -5.43
CA LEU A 133 -19.58 11.21 -6.34
C LEU A 133 -19.24 10.79 -7.76
N THR A 134 -20.25 10.76 -8.62
CA THR A 134 -20.06 10.56 -10.06
C THR A 134 -19.90 11.91 -10.70
N VAL A 135 -18.82 12.09 -11.46
CA VAL A 135 -18.53 13.34 -12.18
C VAL A 135 -18.23 13.04 -13.65
N ASP A 136 -18.65 13.95 -14.52
CA ASP A 136 -18.30 13.89 -15.94
C ASP A 136 -16.83 14.28 -16.13
N ILE A 137 -16.16 13.54 -17.02
CA ILE A 137 -14.77 13.83 -17.36
C ILE A 137 -14.69 14.80 -18.55
N THR A 138 -13.87 15.83 -18.43
CA THR A 138 -13.65 16.80 -19.53
C THR A 138 -12.94 16.18 -20.73
N THR A 139 -12.28 15.04 -20.54
CA THR A 139 -11.50 14.28 -21.52
C THR A 139 -12.29 13.16 -22.21
N THR A 140 -13.62 13.22 -22.25
CA THR A 140 -14.49 12.13 -22.77
C THR A 140 -14.12 11.71 -24.20
N LYS A 141 -13.83 12.67 -25.09
CA LYS A 141 -13.45 12.38 -26.50
C LYS A 141 -12.12 11.60 -26.56
N GLU A 142 -11.13 12.03 -25.76
CA GLU A 142 -9.83 11.37 -25.66
C GLU A 142 -9.96 9.97 -25.07
N TYR A 143 -10.77 9.82 -24.01
CA TYR A 143 -11.05 8.54 -23.37
C TYR A 143 -11.64 7.52 -24.33
N LYS A 144 -12.71 7.90 -25.08
CA LYS A 144 -13.35 7.04 -26.07
C LYS A 144 -12.40 6.67 -27.22
N ALA A 145 -11.55 7.59 -27.66
CA ALA A 145 -10.54 7.30 -28.67
C ALA A 145 -9.49 6.28 -28.19
N ALA A 146 -9.02 6.42 -26.94
CA ALA A 146 -8.08 5.48 -26.34
C ALA A 146 -8.69 4.10 -26.04
N GLU A 147 -9.97 4.07 -25.73
CA GLU A 147 -10.74 2.83 -25.50
C GLU A 147 -10.94 2.05 -26.81
N ALA A 148 -11.30 2.74 -27.89
CA ALA A 148 -11.59 2.13 -29.19
C ALA A 148 -10.33 1.63 -29.91
N ASP A 149 -9.25 2.42 -29.91
CA ASP A 149 -8.00 2.09 -30.60
C ASP A 149 -6.78 2.70 -29.90
N MET A 150 -6.14 1.93 -29.06
CA MET A 150 -4.95 2.36 -28.31
C MET A 150 -3.79 2.77 -29.22
N VAL A 151 -3.59 2.08 -30.33
CA VAL A 151 -2.49 2.36 -31.27
C VAL A 151 -2.67 3.71 -31.93
N LYS A 152 -3.86 3.97 -32.45
CA LYS A 152 -4.21 5.28 -33.05
C LYS A 152 -4.14 6.39 -32.01
N TYR A 153 -4.58 6.13 -30.77
CA TYR A 153 -4.47 7.08 -29.67
C TYR A 153 -3.01 7.43 -29.36
N LEU A 154 -2.13 6.44 -29.20
CA LEU A 154 -0.72 6.67 -28.90
C LEU A 154 -0.02 7.49 -29.99
N LYS A 155 -0.31 7.22 -31.25
CA LYS A 155 0.23 7.99 -32.38
C LYS A 155 -0.31 9.43 -32.41
N LYS A 156 -1.62 9.61 -32.24
CA LYS A 156 -2.29 10.92 -32.37
C LYS A 156 -2.07 11.85 -31.17
N TYR A 157 -2.17 11.34 -29.95
CA TYR A 157 -2.18 12.17 -28.73
C TYR A 157 -0.87 12.13 -27.94
N LYS A 158 -0.05 11.11 -28.14
CA LYS A 158 1.23 10.94 -27.44
C LYS A 158 2.44 11.04 -28.34
N ASN A 159 2.26 11.23 -29.65
CA ASN A 159 3.33 11.27 -30.66
C ASN A 159 4.30 10.08 -30.53
N ALA A 160 3.78 8.89 -30.19
CA ALA A 160 4.58 7.71 -29.94
C ALA A 160 5.20 7.17 -31.23
N SER A 161 6.51 6.83 -31.16
CA SER A 161 7.20 6.13 -32.23
C SER A 161 6.71 4.68 -32.39
N ASP A 162 6.95 4.06 -33.54
CA ASP A 162 6.55 2.67 -33.78
C ASP A 162 7.18 1.70 -32.77
N GLU A 163 8.43 1.95 -32.32
CA GLU A 163 9.07 1.16 -31.26
C GLU A 163 8.37 1.28 -29.92
N GLN A 164 7.90 2.48 -29.55
CA GLN A 164 7.16 2.71 -28.32
C GLN A 164 5.80 2.04 -28.37
N VAL A 165 5.12 2.07 -29.52
CA VAL A 165 3.86 1.36 -29.75
C VAL A 165 4.07 -0.15 -29.61
N GLN A 166 5.14 -0.71 -30.22
CA GLN A 166 5.45 -2.15 -30.16
C GLN A 166 5.72 -2.61 -28.70
N LYS A 167 6.49 -1.83 -27.94
CA LYS A 167 6.70 -2.11 -26.52
C LYS A 167 5.42 -2.07 -25.70
N SER A 168 4.50 -1.16 -26.01
CA SER A 168 3.19 -1.06 -25.38
C SER A 168 2.28 -2.24 -25.70
N MET A 169 2.42 -2.84 -26.88
CA MET A 169 1.62 -4.00 -27.29
C MET A 169 1.97 -5.29 -26.55
N ASN A 170 3.19 -5.44 -26.04
CA ASN A 170 3.62 -6.61 -25.26
C ASN A 170 2.91 -6.74 -23.89
N GLY A 171 2.24 -5.68 -23.43
CA GLY A 171 1.41 -5.68 -22.22
C GLY A 171 0.08 -4.96 -22.45
N ALA A 172 -0.48 -5.08 -23.64
CA ALA A 172 -1.54 -4.22 -24.19
C ALA A 172 -2.69 -3.92 -23.21
N VAL A 173 -3.24 -4.93 -22.57
CA VAL A 173 -4.39 -4.75 -21.66
C VAL A 173 -4.01 -3.91 -20.44
N MET A 174 -2.86 -4.19 -19.81
CA MET A 174 -2.41 -3.44 -18.64
C MET A 174 -2.06 -1.99 -18.99
N VAL A 175 -1.41 -1.78 -20.11
CA VAL A 175 -1.04 -0.45 -20.62
C VAL A 175 -2.29 0.35 -20.96
N GLN A 176 -3.25 -0.26 -21.65
CA GLN A 176 -4.53 0.39 -21.98
C GLN A 176 -5.31 0.79 -20.73
N MET A 177 -5.43 -0.11 -19.74
CA MET A 177 -6.09 0.21 -18.48
C MET A 177 -5.41 1.37 -17.74
N GLN A 178 -4.08 1.39 -17.73
CA GLN A 178 -3.33 2.47 -17.09
C GLN A 178 -3.53 3.79 -17.82
N LEU A 179 -3.53 3.77 -19.14
CA LEU A 179 -3.77 4.93 -19.97
C LEU A 179 -5.18 5.51 -19.75
N LEU A 180 -6.22 4.67 -19.76
CA LEU A 180 -7.60 5.09 -19.50
C LEU A 180 -7.74 5.69 -18.09
N LYS A 181 -7.07 5.13 -17.09
CA LYS A 181 -7.02 5.71 -15.74
C LYS A 181 -6.37 7.10 -15.73
N GLN A 182 -5.29 7.31 -16.48
CA GLN A 182 -4.64 8.62 -16.58
C GLN A 182 -5.54 9.66 -17.23
N ILE A 183 -6.15 9.31 -18.34
CA ILE A 183 -7.08 10.21 -19.08
C ILE A 183 -8.28 10.57 -18.20
N SER A 184 -8.89 9.58 -17.56
CA SER A 184 -10.02 9.79 -16.65
C SER A 184 -9.63 10.65 -15.44
N ALA A 185 -8.46 10.43 -14.85
CA ALA A 185 -8.00 11.20 -13.69
C ALA A 185 -7.77 12.69 -14.06
N ARG A 186 -7.15 12.97 -15.21
CA ARG A 186 -7.01 14.35 -15.70
C ARG A 186 -8.37 15.00 -15.98
N GLY A 187 -9.28 14.25 -16.56
CA GLY A 187 -10.64 14.74 -16.86
C GLY A 187 -11.46 15.10 -15.62
N LYS A 188 -11.10 14.58 -14.45
CA LYS A 188 -11.80 14.86 -13.19
C LYS A 188 -11.26 16.07 -12.43
N ILE A 189 -10.08 16.60 -12.80
CA ILE A 189 -9.40 17.64 -12.01
C ILE A 189 -10.32 18.83 -11.77
N LYS A 190 -11.04 19.31 -12.80
CA LYS A 190 -11.95 20.46 -12.66
C LYS A 190 -13.01 20.22 -11.57
N ALA A 191 -13.73 19.11 -11.66
CA ALA A 191 -14.76 18.76 -10.67
C ALA A 191 -14.18 18.54 -9.25
N VAL A 192 -12.95 17.99 -9.16
CA VAL A 192 -12.26 17.85 -7.88
C VAL A 192 -11.90 19.22 -7.31
N CYS A 193 -11.43 20.16 -8.13
CA CYS A 193 -11.11 21.52 -7.69
C CYS A 193 -12.36 22.24 -7.15
N GLU A 194 -13.48 22.15 -7.87
CA GLU A 194 -14.78 22.71 -7.43
C GLU A 194 -15.17 22.14 -6.05
N PHE A 195 -15.14 20.83 -5.90
CA PHE A 195 -15.44 20.18 -4.61
C PHE A 195 -14.48 20.60 -3.49
N VAL A 196 -13.18 20.72 -3.78
CA VAL A 196 -12.17 21.15 -2.80
C VAL A 196 -12.43 22.59 -2.37
N HIS A 197 -12.79 23.49 -3.29
CA HIS A 197 -13.17 24.88 -2.96
C HIS A 197 -14.38 24.90 -2.01
N ASP A 198 -15.45 24.16 -2.35
CA ASP A 198 -16.65 24.10 -1.50
C ASP A 198 -16.32 23.66 -0.05
N VAL A 199 -15.46 22.65 0.11
CA VAL A 199 -15.07 22.17 1.45
C VAL A 199 -14.21 23.20 2.19
N ILE A 200 -13.26 23.83 1.51
CA ILE A 200 -12.34 24.83 2.12
C ILE A 200 -13.12 26.10 2.50
N ASP A 201 -14.01 26.56 1.63
CA ASP A 201 -14.86 27.73 1.86
C ASP A 201 -15.87 27.48 3.00
N GLY A 202 -16.31 26.24 3.16
CA GLY A 202 -17.06 25.77 4.33
C GLY A 202 -16.28 25.77 5.65
N GLY A 203 -14.98 26.12 5.61
CA GLY A 203 -14.11 26.20 6.79
C GLY A 203 -13.44 24.89 7.21
N GLU A 204 -13.75 23.78 6.52
CA GLU A 204 -13.27 22.46 6.86
C GLU A 204 -11.84 22.18 6.35
N LYS A 205 -11.15 21.24 6.97
CA LYS A 205 -9.87 20.70 6.52
C LYS A 205 -10.06 19.45 5.68
N LEU A 206 -9.34 19.36 4.56
CA LEU A 206 -9.46 18.24 3.63
C LEU A 206 -8.14 17.52 3.43
N ILE A 207 -8.19 16.18 3.47
CA ILE A 207 -7.09 15.30 3.07
C ILE A 207 -7.44 14.72 1.70
N LEU A 208 -6.70 15.12 0.67
CA LEU A 208 -6.91 14.68 -0.70
C LEU A 208 -5.86 13.65 -1.10
N PHE A 209 -6.30 12.52 -1.62
CA PHE A 209 -5.42 11.47 -2.10
C PHE A 209 -5.39 11.40 -3.61
N GLY A 210 -4.20 11.53 -4.21
CA GLY A 210 -3.97 11.39 -5.64
C GLY A 210 -3.02 10.24 -5.97
N TYR A 211 -3.37 9.41 -6.95
CA TYR A 211 -2.50 8.31 -7.40
C TYR A 211 -1.43 8.78 -8.40
N LEU A 212 -1.78 9.70 -9.30
CA LEU A 212 -0.90 10.17 -10.37
C LEU A 212 -0.15 11.41 -9.94
N LYS A 213 1.18 11.42 -10.09
CA LYS A 213 2.04 12.58 -9.76
C LYS A 213 1.65 13.84 -10.54
N GLU A 214 1.27 13.66 -11.82
CA GLU A 214 0.83 14.75 -12.70
C GLU A 214 -0.42 15.45 -12.13
N VAL A 215 -1.40 14.66 -11.68
CA VAL A 215 -2.63 15.19 -11.07
C VAL A 215 -2.33 15.91 -9.75
N VAL A 216 -1.45 15.36 -8.92
CA VAL A 216 -1.02 16.00 -7.67
C VAL A 216 -0.32 17.33 -7.96
N ALA A 217 0.51 17.40 -9.01
CA ALA A 217 1.20 18.62 -9.39
C ALA A 217 0.24 19.71 -9.91
N GLU A 218 -0.79 19.31 -10.68
CA GLU A 218 -1.82 20.26 -11.13
C GLU A 218 -2.69 20.77 -9.99
N LEU A 219 -3.12 19.88 -9.10
CA LEU A 219 -3.85 20.27 -7.90
C LEU A 219 -3.03 21.21 -6.99
N LYS A 220 -1.72 20.98 -6.89
CA LYS A 220 -0.83 21.88 -6.13
C LYS A 220 -0.71 23.28 -6.77
N LYS A 221 -0.78 23.37 -8.09
CA LYS A 221 -0.80 24.68 -8.79
C LYS A 221 -2.08 25.44 -8.50
N GLU A 222 -3.23 24.73 -8.51
CA GLU A 222 -4.53 25.33 -8.20
C GLU A 222 -4.63 25.76 -6.75
N PHE A 223 -4.05 24.96 -5.83
CA PHE A 223 -4.05 25.22 -4.40
C PHE A 223 -2.63 25.49 -3.87
N PRO A 224 -2.05 26.70 -4.09
CA PRO A 224 -0.67 27.00 -3.68
C PRO A 224 -0.43 26.89 -2.19
N LYS A 225 -1.43 27.16 -1.36
CA LYS A 225 -1.36 27.05 0.11
C LYS A 225 -1.44 25.62 0.63
N ALA A 226 -1.86 24.66 -0.20
CA ALA A 226 -1.89 23.26 0.20
C ALA A 226 -0.48 22.73 0.47
N VAL A 227 -0.34 21.83 1.44
CA VAL A 227 0.89 21.07 1.62
C VAL A 227 0.79 19.71 0.90
N THR A 228 1.92 19.18 0.45
CA THR A 228 1.94 17.91 -0.29
C THR A 228 2.85 16.90 0.40
N VAL A 229 2.50 15.62 0.29
CA VAL A 229 3.36 14.50 0.70
C VAL A 229 3.45 13.51 -0.46
N THR A 230 4.65 13.34 -0.97
CA THR A 230 4.94 12.46 -2.11
C THR A 230 6.06 11.47 -1.78
N GLY A 231 6.25 10.46 -2.65
CA GLY A 231 7.32 9.48 -2.47
C GLY A 231 8.73 10.07 -2.60
N SER A 232 8.88 11.25 -3.23
CA SER A 232 10.16 11.94 -3.41
C SER A 232 10.55 12.83 -2.23
N ASP A 233 9.62 13.12 -1.31
CA ASP A 233 9.88 14.01 -0.19
C ASP A 233 10.70 13.32 0.90
N SER A 234 11.63 14.02 1.50
CA SER A 234 12.38 13.58 2.66
C SER A 234 11.48 13.40 3.89
N VAL A 235 11.95 12.67 4.89
CA VAL A 235 11.21 12.46 6.15
C VAL A 235 10.85 13.80 6.81
N ASN A 236 11.78 14.76 6.83
CA ASN A 236 11.55 16.07 7.43
C ASN A 236 10.49 16.88 6.68
N GLN A 237 10.50 16.83 5.33
CA GLN A 237 9.47 17.49 4.51
C GLN A 237 8.08 16.89 4.74
N LYS A 238 7.99 15.57 4.83
CA LYS A 238 6.74 14.89 5.16
C LYS A 238 6.21 15.28 6.52
N GLN A 239 7.09 15.30 7.53
CA GLN A 239 6.71 15.71 8.87
C GLN A 239 6.26 17.17 8.91
N TYR A 240 6.99 18.06 8.28
CA TYR A 240 6.60 19.47 8.16
C TYR A 240 5.22 19.64 7.52
N ALA A 241 4.92 18.91 6.45
CA ALA A 241 3.62 18.98 5.78
C ALA A 241 2.48 18.52 6.71
N VAL A 242 2.70 17.44 7.47
CA VAL A 242 1.73 16.92 8.43
C VAL A 242 1.51 17.92 9.57
N ASP A 243 2.60 18.43 10.16
CA ASP A 243 2.53 19.38 11.27
C ASP A 243 1.86 20.70 10.84
N SER A 244 2.16 21.19 9.63
CA SER A 244 1.51 22.35 9.04
C SER A 244 0.01 22.14 8.87
N PHE A 245 -0.39 20.99 8.33
CA PHE A 245 -1.81 20.67 8.15
C PHE A 245 -2.55 20.52 9.49
N GLN A 246 -1.92 19.91 10.50
CA GLN A 246 -2.54 19.71 11.79
C GLN A 246 -2.66 20.99 12.61
N ASN A 247 -1.60 21.77 12.68
CA ASN A 247 -1.46 22.86 13.65
C ASN A 247 -1.73 24.25 13.07
N ASN A 248 -1.60 24.45 11.74
CA ASN A 248 -1.86 25.75 11.12
C ASN A 248 -3.34 25.83 10.68
N PRO A 249 -4.16 26.75 11.20
CA PRO A 249 -5.54 26.93 10.79
C PRO A 249 -5.71 27.38 9.34
N ASP A 250 -4.71 28.07 8.77
CA ASP A 250 -4.73 28.52 7.38
C ASP A 250 -4.40 27.42 6.37
N CYS A 251 -3.80 26.32 6.84
CA CYS A 251 -3.52 25.15 6.01
C CYS A 251 -4.72 24.20 5.99
N LYS A 252 -5.64 24.44 5.05
CA LYS A 252 -6.90 23.68 4.93
C LYS A 252 -6.79 22.41 4.08
N LEU A 253 -5.74 22.27 3.25
CA LEU A 253 -5.61 21.17 2.31
C LEU A 253 -4.23 20.52 2.43
N ILE A 254 -4.24 19.18 2.56
CA ILE A 254 -3.07 18.35 2.35
C ILE A 254 -3.31 17.36 1.21
N ILE A 255 -2.39 17.30 0.25
CA ILE A 255 -2.48 16.42 -0.92
C ILE A 255 -1.43 15.31 -0.78
N LEU A 256 -1.90 14.09 -0.70
CA LEU A 256 -1.07 12.89 -0.50
C LEU A 256 -0.98 12.07 -1.79
N ASN A 257 0.23 11.72 -2.21
CA ASN A 257 0.42 10.81 -3.33
C ASN A 257 0.49 9.37 -2.83
N PHE A 258 -0.42 8.54 -3.29
CA PHE A 258 -0.36 7.11 -3.07
C PHE A 258 0.70 6.47 -3.98
N LYS A 259 1.51 5.64 -3.38
CA LYS A 259 2.30 4.66 -4.10
C LYS A 259 2.09 3.27 -3.52
#